data_13bcdf6b787c537307ff9f0f04abca7f
#
_entry.id   13bcdf6b787c537307ff9f0f04abca7f
#
_cell.length_a   1.000
_cell.length_b   1.000
_cell.length_c   1.000
_cell.angle_alpha   90.00
_cell.angle_beta   90.00
_cell.angle_gamma   90.00
#
_symmetry.space_group_name_H-M   'P 1'
#
loop_
_entity.id
_entity.type
_entity.pdbx_description
1 polymer ?
#
loop_
_entity_poly.entity_id
_entity_poly.type
_entity_poly.pdbx_seq_one_letter_code
_entity_poly.pdbx_strand_id
1 'polypeptide(L)'
;MANELVQLLRARAGTQERASASRKTMPCVETSWGDLLERIAILEIKAKRSDSAAATANVTRELDHLKSVLAIFEPLSGLVEAKWDVLRTTNERLWDIEVAMRACEAEQRFEARFTQLAREAQSLNDERARIKREIDKIS
;
A
#
# COMPACT_ATOMS: atom_id res chain seq x y z
N MET A 1 -20.99 17.12 -23.74
CA MET A 1 -21.00 16.00 -22.77
C MET A 1 -19.71 15.93 -21.93
N ALA A 2 -18.54 15.93 -22.51
CA ALA A 2 -17.28 15.92 -21.74
C ALA A 2 -17.10 17.15 -20.82
N ASN A 3 -17.65 18.29 -21.19
CA ASN A 3 -17.52 19.54 -20.43
C ASN A 3 -18.39 19.59 -19.16
N GLU A 4 -19.54 18.92 -19.16
CA GLU A 4 -20.42 18.84 -17.98
C GLU A 4 -19.86 17.93 -16.90
N LEU A 5 -19.24 16.82 -17.30
CA LEU A 5 -18.61 15.89 -16.36
C LEU A 5 -17.40 16.53 -15.64
N VAL A 6 -16.61 17.29 -16.39
CA VAL A 6 -15.48 18.06 -15.84
C VAL A 6 -15.96 19.16 -14.89
N GLN A 7 -17.08 19.83 -15.21
CA GLN A 7 -17.67 20.83 -14.32
C GLN A 7 -18.27 20.22 -13.06
N LEU A 8 -18.91 19.05 -13.16
CA LEU A 8 -19.43 18.30 -12.00
C LEU A 8 -18.31 17.80 -11.08
N LEU A 9 -17.21 17.35 -11.65
CA LEU A 9 -16.02 16.93 -10.89
C LEU A 9 -15.34 18.12 -10.20
N ARG A 10 -15.28 19.28 -10.88
CA ARG A 10 -14.78 20.54 -10.29
C ARG A 10 -15.71 21.09 -9.21
N ALA A 11 -17.02 21.00 -9.39
CA ALA A 11 -17.98 21.43 -8.39
C ALA A 11 -17.94 20.53 -7.14
N ARG A 12 -17.73 19.20 -7.29
CA ARG A 12 -17.52 18.27 -6.18
C ARG A 12 -16.20 18.54 -5.46
N ALA A 13 -15.13 18.81 -6.18
CA ALA A 13 -13.85 19.21 -5.60
C ALA A 13 -13.99 20.53 -4.80
N GLY A 14 -14.68 21.52 -5.35
CA GLY A 14 -14.91 22.79 -4.67
C GLY A 14 -15.77 22.69 -3.42
N THR A 15 -16.74 21.75 -3.38
CA THR A 15 -17.57 21.51 -2.19
C THR A 15 -16.80 20.77 -1.10
N GLN A 16 -15.89 19.91 -1.49
CA GLN A 16 -15.02 19.17 -0.58
C GLN A 16 -13.95 20.06 0.02
N GLU A 17 -13.44 21.02 -0.75
CA GLU A 17 -12.51 22.06 -0.26
C GLU A 17 -13.13 22.94 0.83
N ARG A 18 -14.39 23.33 0.70
CA ARG A 18 -15.10 24.14 1.71
C ARG A 18 -15.37 23.39 3.01
N ALA A 19 -15.66 22.08 2.93
CA ALA A 19 -15.89 21.24 4.11
C ALA A 19 -14.60 20.91 4.84
N SER A 20 -13.43 20.99 4.18
CA SER A 20 -12.11 20.67 4.76
C SER A 20 -11.34 21.91 5.25
N ALA A 21 -11.92 23.11 5.20
CA ALA A 21 -11.25 24.36 5.59
C ALA A 21 -10.74 24.38 7.05
N SER A 22 -11.17 23.42 7.90
CA SER A 22 -10.70 23.23 9.27
C SER A 22 -9.65 22.11 9.43
N ARG A 23 -9.33 21.35 8.37
CA ARG A 23 -8.33 20.28 8.40
C ARG A 23 -7.13 20.68 7.56
N LYS A 24 -5.92 20.34 8.05
CA LYS A 24 -4.70 20.48 7.24
C LYS A 24 -4.93 19.80 5.89
N THR A 25 -4.82 20.56 4.81
CA THR A 25 -4.92 20.02 3.45
C THR A 25 -3.80 19.03 3.22
N MET A 26 -4.12 17.78 2.94
CA MET A 26 -3.13 16.79 2.56
C MET A 26 -2.82 16.92 1.07
N PRO A 27 -1.54 16.87 0.70
CA PRO A 27 -1.17 16.90 -0.72
C PRO A 27 -1.68 15.64 -1.43
N CYS A 28 -2.17 15.81 -2.64
CA CYS A 28 -2.56 14.71 -3.51
C CYS A 28 -1.57 14.63 -4.67
N VAL A 29 -1.12 13.44 -4.98
CA VAL A 29 -0.22 13.15 -6.09
C VAL A 29 -0.76 11.98 -6.91
N GLU A 30 -0.44 11.98 -8.18
CA GLU A 30 -0.71 10.81 -9.02
C GLU A 30 0.15 9.64 -8.55
N THR A 31 -0.44 8.45 -8.56
CA THR A 31 0.26 7.22 -8.19
C THR A 31 0.05 6.15 -9.27
N SER A 32 0.99 5.23 -9.37
CA SER A 32 0.85 4.07 -10.26
C SER A 32 -0.08 3.03 -9.63
N TRP A 33 -0.62 2.14 -10.46
CA TRP A 33 -1.42 1.01 -9.98
C TRP A 33 -0.62 0.09 -9.06
N GLY A 34 0.64 -0.19 -9.41
CA GLY A 34 1.52 -1.00 -8.59
C GLY A 34 1.72 -0.41 -7.20
N ASP A 35 1.94 0.89 -7.12
CA ASP A 35 2.11 1.59 -5.84
C ASP A 35 0.83 1.62 -5.01
N LEU A 36 -0.32 1.86 -5.62
CA LEU A 36 -1.62 1.85 -4.93
C LEU A 36 -1.91 0.47 -4.33
N LEU A 37 -1.78 -0.59 -5.12
CA LEU A 37 -2.07 -1.95 -4.69
C LEU A 37 -1.06 -2.43 -3.63
N GLU A 38 0.21 -2.05 -3.75
CA GLU A 38 1.21 -2.31 -2.71
C GLU A 38 0.85 -1.64 -1.40
N ARG A 39 0.48 -0.36 -1.44
CA ARG A 39 0.12 0.38 -0.23
C ARG A 39 -1.07 -0.26 0.49
N ILE A 40 -2.08 -0.68 -0.24
CA ILE A 40 -3.22 -1.40 0.33
C ILE A 40 -2.76 -2.72 0.96
N ALA A 41 -1.93 -3.50 0.27
CA ALA A 41 -1.40 -4.76 0.79
C ALA A 41 -0.60 -4.57 2.08
N ILE A 42 0.24 -3.55 2.17
CA ILE A 42 1.00 -3.22 3.38
C ILE A 42 0.08 -2.82 4.52
N LEU A 43 -0.93 -1.99 4.26
CA LEU A 43 -1.90 -1.57 5.28
C LEU A 43 -2.75 -2.73 5.78
N GLU A 44 -3.10 -3.68 4.93
CA GLU A 44 -3.79 -4.91 5.34
C GLU A 44 -2.95 -5.72 6.33
N ILE A 45 -1.65 -5.84 6.10
CA ILE A 45 -0.73 -6.52 7.03
C ILE A 45 -0.65 -5.76 8.35
N LYS A 46 -0.48 -4.45 8.31
CA LYS A 46 -0.45 -3.60 9.51
C LYS A 46 -1.74 -3.71 10.32
N ALA A 47 -2.89 -3.73 9.68
CA ALA A 47 -4.18 -3.89 10.34
C ALA A 47 -4.28 -5.22 11.09
N LYS A 48 -3.75 -6.31 10.51
CA LYS A 48 -3.75 -7.64 11.13
C LYS A 48 -2.77 -7.76 12.29
N ARG A 49 -1.61 -7.12 12.20
CA ARG A 49 -0.46 -7.34 13.10
C ARG A 49 -0.22 -6.21 14.09
N SER A 50 -1.04 -5.18 14.11
CA SER A 50 -0.92 -4.08 15.05
C SER A 50 -1.41 -4.47 16.44
N ASP A 51 -0.60 -4.21 17.45
CA ASP A 51 -0.92 -4.48 18.86
C ASP A 51 -1.57 -3.27 19.57
N SER A 52 -1.60 -2.11 18.90
CA SER A 52 -2.13 -0.87 19.45
C SER A 52 -3.46 -0.50 18.82
N ALA A 53 -4.47 -0.26 19.66
CA ALA A 53 -5.80 0.17 19.20
C ALA A 53 -5.74 1.51 18.45
N ALA A 54 -4.94 2.47 18.91
CA ALA A 54 -4.78 3.75 18.24
C ALA A 54 -4.09 3.63 16.87
N ALA A 55 -3.03 2.83 16.78
CA ALA A 55 -2.33 2.56 15.53
C ALA A 55 -3.25 1.82 14.55
N THR A 56 -4.00 0.83 15.01
CA THR A 56 -4.98 0.10 14.21
C THR A 56 -6.07 1.02 13.66
N ALA A 57 -6.57 1.95 14.45
CA ALA A 57 -7.60 2.90 14.02
C ALA A 57 -7.09 3.79 12.87
N ASN A 58 -5.86 4.30 12.95
CA ASN A 58 -5.25 5.11 11.90
C ASN A 58 -5.03 4.31 10.61
N VAL A 59 -4.49 3.10 10.74
CA VAL A 59 -4.26 2.18 9.61
C VAL A 59 -5.58 1.83 8.92
N THR A 60 -6.61 1.47 9.69
CA THR A 60 -7.93 1.12 9.16
C THR A 60 -8.57 2.29 8.41
N ARG A 61 -8.45 3.50 8.94
CA ARG A 61 -8.97 4.70 8.29
C ARG A 61 -8.30 4.95 6.92
N GLU A 62 -6.98 4.85 6.87
CA GLU A 62 -6.24 4.99 5.61
C GLU A 62 -6.58 3.87 4.64
N LEU A 63 -6.65 2.64 5.11
CA LEU A 63 -7.00 1.47 4.31
C LEU A 63 -8.41 1.61 3.70
N ASP A 64 -9.39 1.99 4.50
CA ASP A 64 -10.77 2.20 4.04
C ASP A 64 -10.84 3.30 2.99
N HIS A 65 -10.07 4.38 3.16
CA HIS A 65 -9.99 5.44 2.18
C HIS A 65 -9.42 4.93 0.84
N LEU A 66 -8.30 4.22 0.87
CA LEU A 66 -7.69 3.67 -0.36
C LEU A 66 -8.57 2.63 -1.04
N LYS A 67 -9.27 1.79 -0.28
CA LYS A 67 -10.24 0.84 -0.82
C LYS A 67 -11.44 1.55 -1.48
N SER A 68 -11.87 2.67 -0.95
CA SER A 68 -12.91 3.47 -1.56
C SER A 68 -12.48 4.09 -2.90
N VAL A 69 -11.23 4.49 -3.01
CA VAL A 69 -10.64 4.93 -4.29
C VAL A 69 -10.57 3.76 -5.28
N LEU A 70 -10.09 2.61 -4.84
CA LEU A 70 -9.99 1.41 -5.68
C LEU A 70 -11.36 0.96 -6.21
N ALA A 71 -12.40 1.03 -5.40
CA ALA A 71 -13.76 0.62 -5.75
C ALA A 71 -14.32 1.36 -6.98
N ILE A 72 -13.82 2.55 -7.29
CA ILE A 72 -14.21 3.32 -8.48
C ILE A 72 -13.77 2.60 -9.77
N PHE A 73 -12.73 1.79 -9.70
CA PHE A 73 -12.10 1.13 -10.84
C PHE A 73 -12.38 -0.39 -10.90
N GLU A 74 -13.10 -0.92 -9.92
CA GLU A 74 -13.45 -2.35 -9.91
C GLU A 74 -14.55 -2.68 -10.93
N PRO A 75 -14.57 -3.92 -11.46
CA PRO A 75 -13.65 -5.02 -11.14
C PRO A 75 -12.28 -4.88 -11.81
N LEU A 76 -11.23 -5.31 -11.12
CA LEU A 76 -9.90 -5.42 -11.69
C LEU A 76 -9.82 -6.64 -12.62
N SER A 77 -8.89 -6.61 -13.59
CA SER A 77 -8.65 -7.79 -14.42
C SER A 77 -8.10 -8.94 -13.58
N GLY A 78 -8.41 -10.18 -13.97
CA GLY A 78 -7.91 -11.37 -13.29
C GLY A 78 -6.38 -11.44 -13.23
N LEU A 79 -5.70 -10.89 -14.26
CA LEU A 79 -4.24 -10.80 -14.28
C LEU A 79 -3.71 -9.85 -13.21
N VAL A 80 -4.33 -8.69 -13.02
CA VAL A 80 -3.96 -7.73 -11.98
C VAL A 80 -4.21 -8.32 -10.60
N GLU A 81 -5.35 -8.96 -10.38
CA GLU A 81 -5.67 -9.60 -9.10
C GLU A 81 -4.67 -10.70 -8.75
N ALA A 82 -4.30 -11.54 -9.71
CA ALA A 82 -3.30 -12.59 -9.51
C ALA A 82 -1.93 -12.01 -9.12
N LYS A 83 -1.50 -10.93 -9.78
CA LYS A 83 -0.27 -10.22 -9.42
C LYS A 83 -0.36 -9.55 -8.06
N TRP A 84 -1.50 -9.01 -7.71
CA TRP A 84 -1.73 -8.41 -6.39
C TRP A 84 -1.64 -9.44 -5.27
N ASP A 85 -2.15 -10.65 -5.48
CA ASP A 85 -2.01 -11.75 -4.51
C ASP A 85 -0.55 -12.15 -4.30
N VAL A 86 0.25 -12.19 -5.37
CA VAL A 86 1.70 -12.43 -5.26
C VAL A 86 2.37 -11.28 -4.49
N LEU A 87 1.96 -10.04 -4.73
CA LEU A 87 2.46 -8.87 -4.01
C LEU A 87 2.14 -8.93 -2.52
N ARG A 88 0.94 -9.35 -2.15
CA ARG A 88 0.54 -9.58 -0.75
C ARG A 88 1.44 -10.59 -0.06
N THR A 89 1.64 -11.74 -0.70
CA THR A 89 2.51 -12.81 -0.18
C THR A 89 3.95 -12.34 -0.01
N THR A 90 4.48 -11.63 -0.99
CA THR A 90 5.84 -11.07 -0.95
C THR A 90 5.99 -10.07 0.22
N ASN A 91 5.02 -9.20 0.41
CA ASN A 91 5.03 -8.24 1.51
C ASN A 91 4.90 -8.91 2.89
N GLU A 92 4.12 -9.98 3.02
CA GLU A 92 4.04 -10.75 4.26
C GLU A 92 5.37 -11.41 4.60
N ARG A 93 6.06 -11.99 3.64
CA ARG A 93 7.40 -12.56 3.82
C ARG A 93 8.42 -11.49 4.23
N LEU A 94 8.38 -10.33 3.58
CA LEU A 94 9.23 -9.19 3.96
C LEU A 94 8.96 -8.73 5.39
N TRP A 95 7.70 -8.69 5.80
CA TRP A 95 7.33 -8.35 7.18
C TRP A 95 7.95 -9.32 8.18
N ASP A 96 7.85 -10.62 7.94
CA ASP A 96 8.41 -11.65 8.82
C ASP A 96 9.95 -11.55 8.89
N ILE A 97 10.60 -11.28 7.76
CA ILE A 97 12.06 -11.06 7.72
C ILE A 97 12.45 -9.82 8.52
N GLU A 98 11.73 -8.71 8.39
CA GLU A 98 12.01 -7.51 9.17
C GLU A 98 11.83 -7.73 10.66
N VAL A 99 10.81 -8.48 11.09
CA VAL A 99 10.62 -8.87 12.49
C VAL A 99 11.81 -9.70 12.98
N ALA A 100 12.26 -10.68 12.20
CA ALA A 100 13.41 -11.51 12.53
C ALA A 100 14.71 -10.70 12.59
N MET A 101 14.91 -9.76 11.69
CA MET A 101 16.08 -8.86 11.70
C MET A 101 16.09 -7.94 12.92
N ARG A 102 14.93 -7.40 13.31
CA ARG A 102 14.81 -6.59 14.53
C ARG A 102 15.10 -7.40 15.78
N ALA A 103 14.71 -8.66 15.81
CA ALA A 103 15.05 -9.57 16.91
C ALA A 103 16.56 -9.81 16.99
N CYS A 104 17.24 -10.03 15.86
CA CYS A 104 18.70 -10.12 15.80
C CYS A 104 19.37 -8.85 16.30
N GLU A 105 18.85 -7.68 15.92
CA GLU A 105 19.36 -6.37 16.36
C GLU A 105 19.22 -6.20 17.87
N ALA A 106 18.06 -6.54 18.45
CA ALA A 106 17.80 -6.44 19.87
C ALA A 106 18.72 -7.36 20.70
N GLU A 107 19.04 -8.53 20.17
CA GLU A 107 19.93 -9.52 20.80
C GLU A 107 21.40 -9.31 20.47
N GLN A 108 21.74 -8.31 19.65
CA GLN A 108 23.10 -8.03 19.15
C GLN A 108 23.72 -9.23 18.43
N ARG A 109 22.90 -9.98 17.70
CA ARG A 109 23.32 -11.17 16.92
C ARG A 109 23.39 -10.84 15.44
N PHE A 110 24.61 -10.63 14.94
CA PHE A 110 24.89 -10.28 13.55
C PHE A 110 25.63 -11.37 12.80
N GLU A 111 25.36 -12.62 13.14
CA GLU A 111 25.99 -13.81 12.56
C GLU A 111 25.39 -14.15 11.17
N ALA A 112 25.69 -15.33 10.67
CA ALA A 112 25.28 -15.82 9.37
C ALA A 112 23.76 -15.69 9.12
N ARG A 113 22.94 -15.86 10.16
CA ARG A 113 21.49 -15.71 10.06
C ARG A 113 21.06 -14.30 9.68
N PHE A 114 21.65 -13.27 10.29
CA PHE A 114 21.33 -11.87 9.95
C PHE A 114 21.68 -11.58 8.49
N THR A 115 22.85 -12.02 8.05
CA THR A 115 23.27 -11.86 6.65
C THR A 115 22.33 -12.58 5.69
N GLN A 116 21.89 -13.78 6.03
CA GLN A 116 20.93 -14.54 5.22
C GLN A 116 19.58 -13.81 5.13
N LEU A 117 19.07 -13.31 6.24
CA LEU A 117 17.83 -12.51 6.28
C LEU A 117 17.95 -11.26 5.41
N ALA A 118 19.06 -10.54 5.50
CA ALA A 118 19.32 -9.35 4.71
C ALA A 118 19.36 -9.64 3.20
N ARG A 119 19.97 -10.73 2.79
CA ARG A 119 19.99 -11.19 1.38
C ARG A 119 18.61 -11.57 0.89
N GLU A 120 17.85 -12.29 1.71
CA GLU A 120 16.48 -12.67 1.37
C GLU A 120 15.59 -11.45 1.25
N ALA A 121 15.70 -10.47 2.15
CA ALA A 121 14.98 -9.21 2.07
C ALA A 121 15.29 -8.45 0.77
N GLN A 122 16.56 -8.38 0.38
CA GLN A 122 16.96 -7.74 -0.87
C GLN A 122 16.35 -8.43 -2.09
N SER A 123 16.40 -9.75 -2.14
CA SER A 123 15.80 -10.54 -3.22
C SER A 123 14.28 -10.32 -3.32
N LEU A 124 13.58 -10.31 -2.18
CA LEU A 124 12.14 -10.06 -2.14
C LEU A 124 11.78 -8.63 -2.51
N ASN A 125 12.60 -7.65 -2.14
CA ASN A 125 12.40 -6.27 -2.56
C ASN A 125 12.53 -6.11 -4.08
N ASP A 126 13.48 -6.80 -4.69
CA ASP A 126 13.65 -6.81 -6.15
C ASP A 126 12.46 -7.46 -6.84
N GLU A 127 11.97 -8.58 -6.31
CA GLU A 127 10.77 -9.26 -6.79
C GLU A 127 9.53 -8.36 -6.66
N ARG A 128 9.36 -7.70 -5.53
CA ARG A 128 8.28 -6.75 -5.30
C ARG A 128 8.27 -5.62 -6.32
N ALA A 129 9.42 -5.03 -6.58
CA ALA A 129 9.57 -3.99 -7.59
C ALA A 129 9.22 -4.49 -9.00
N ARG A 130 9.61 -5.73 -9.32
CA ARG A 130 9.27 -6.38 -10.60
C ARG A 130 7.76 -6.59 -10.74
N ILE A 131 7.11 -7.10 -9.71
CA ILE A 131 5.65 -7.34 -9.71
C ILE A 131 4.89 -6.02 -9.90
N LYS A 132 5.30 -4.96 -9.22
CA LYS A 132 4.69 -3.63 -9.37
C LYS A 132 4.79 -3.13 -10.81
N ARG A 133 5.94 -3.25 -11.44
CA ARG A 133 6.12 -2.88 -12.85
C ARG A 133 5.25 -3.72 -13.78
N GLU A 134 5.08 -5.01 -13.50
CA GLU A 134 4.19 -5.88 -14.27
C GLU A 134 2.73 -5.44 -14.14
N ILE A 135 2.29 -5.08 -12.95
CA ILE A 135 0.94 -4.51 -12.72
C ILE A 135 0.76 -3.23 -13.54
N ASP A 136 1.71 -2.33 -13.49
CA ASP A 136 1.64 -1.06 -14.22
C ASP A 136 1.55 -1.24 -15.74
N LYS A 137 2.20 -2.28 -16.28
CA LYS A 137 2.12 -2.62 -17.72
C LYS A 137 0.78 -3.23 -18.14
N ILE A 138 0.12 -3.95 -17.25
CA ILE A 138 -1.19 -4.56 -17.52
C ILE A 138 -2.30 -3.51 -17.42
N SER A 139 -2.15 -2.57 -16.53
CA SER A 139 -3.12 -1.50 -16.26
C SER A 139 -3.02 -0.35 -17.30
#